data_e21d86bd0388167fc7ed0e58bd392135
#
_entry.id   e21d86bd0388167fc7ed0e58bd392135
#
_cell.length_a   1.000
_cell.length_b   1.000
_cell.length_c   1.000
_cell.angle_alpha   90.00
_cell.angle_beta   90.00
_cell.angle_gamma   90.00
#
_symmetry.space_group_name_H-M   'P 1'
#
loop_
_entity.id
_entity.type
_entity.pdbx_description
1 polymer ?
#
loop_
_entity_poly.entity_id
_entity_poly.type
_entity_poly.pdbx_seq_one_letter_code
_entity_poly.pdbx_strand_id
1 'polypeptide(L)'
;MGSRLSYFITRKEAHLTNLDNNYMRRAIEIALDSERACNPPVGALIVVGDSVIAEGASSIIAPRYDPGRHAEIEALRRVPAGLWPRCREMTCYTTLEPCLMCFGSLLLHGVGRIVFGAVDREGGAHSILDHLPSYYAGGGVPEWVGPILSDECDPLYERVKALFDRLPCGRAYSPE
;
A
#
# COMPACT_ATOMS: atom_id res chain seq x y z
N MET A 1 12.24 25.07 16.87
CA MET A 1 11.25 25.56 15.88
C MET A 1 11.22 24.56 14.75
N GLY A 2 10.32 23.57 14.85
CA GLY A 2 10.21 22.48 13.88
C GLY A 2 9.34 22.91 12.71
N SER A 3 9.92 22.91 11.52
CA SER A 3 9.18 23.11 10.28
C SER A 3 8.15 21.98 10.10
N ARG A 4 6.88 22.32 10.03
CA ARG A 4 5.84 21.41 9.53
C ARG A 4 6.17 21.14 8.07
N LEU A 5 6.82 20.01 7.81
CA LEU A 5 6.87 19.48 6.44
C LEU A 5 5.42 19.19 6.02
N SER A 6 4.96 19.95 5.04
CA SER A 6 3.69 19.68 4.39
C SER A 6 3.82 18.38 3.60
N TYR A 7 3.25 17.31 4.12
CA TYR A 7 3.17 16.00 3.48
C TYR A 7 2.14 15.98 2.33
N PHE A 8 2.19 16.97 1.46
CA PHE A 8 1.42 16.94 0.22
C PHE A 8 2.38 16.67 -0.94
N ILE A 9 2.62 15.40 -1.25
CA ILE A 9 3.35 15.05 -2.47
C ILE A 9 2.34 14.82 -3.58
N THR A 10 1.99 15.88 -4.24
CA THR A 10 1.36 15.81 -5.56
C THR A 10 2.39 16.21 -6.59
N ARG A 11 3.04 15.26 -7.28
CA ARG A 11 3.86 15.53 -8.47
C ARG A 11 3.03 15.92 -9.71
N LYS A 12 1.71 15.85 -9.64
CA LYS A 12 0.67 16.44 -10.48
C LYS A 12 -0.54 16.65 -9.58
N GLU A 13 -1.40 17.62 -9.87
CA GLU A 13 -2.69 17.74 -9.20
C GLU A 13 -3.45 16.41 -9.34
N ALA A 14 -3.31 15.54 -8.34
CA ALA A 14 -3.98 14.25 -8.31
C ALA A 14 -5.46 14.52 -8.08
N HIS A 15 -6.27 14.39 -9.12
CA HIS A 15 -7.70 14.51 -8.98
C HIS A 15 -8.24 13.30 -8.23
N LEU A 16 -8.48 13.48 -6.92
CA LEU A 16 -9.25 12.53 -6.13
C LEU A 16 -10.69 12.52 -6.64
N THR A 17 -11.20 11.34 -6.89
CA THR A 17 -12.58 11.11 -7.33
C THR A 17 -13.41 10.49 -6.21
N ASN A 18 -14.74 10.58 -6.30
CA ASN A 18 -15.60 9.84 -5.40
C ASN A 18 -15.37 8.33 -5.47
N LEU A 19 -14.91 7.83 -6.62
CA LEU A 19 -14.55 6.42 -6.82
C LEU A 19 -13.32 6.02 -6.00
N ASP A 20 -12.32 6.89 -5.83
CA ASP A 20 -11.14 6.60 -4.99
C ASP A 20 -11.55 6.30 -3.56
N ASN A 21 -12.50 7.06 -3.00
CA ASN A 21 -13.03 6.80 -1.66
C ASN A 21 -13.77 5.46 -1.57
N ASN A 22 -14.52 5.08 -2.61
CA ASN A 22 -15.24 3.81 -2.62
C ASN A 22 -14.27 2.62 -2.67
N TYR A 23 -13.23 2.70 -3.51
CA TYR A 23 -12.19 1.68 -3.56
C TYR A 23 -11.39 1.61 -2.26
N MET A 24 -11.08 2.75 -1.65
CA MET A 24 -10.40 2.74 -0.34
C MET A 24 -11.27 2.12 0.75
N ARG A 25 -12.58 2.38 0.79
CA ARG A 25 -13.48 1.69 1.73
C ARG A 25 -13.52 0.20 1.49
N ARG A 26 -13.48 -0.24 0.22
CA ARG A 26 -13.35 -1.68 -0.07
C ARG A 26 -12.03 -2.25 0.46
N ALA A 27 -10.90 -1.53 0.32
CA ALA A 27 -9.63 -1.92 0.91
C ALA A 27 -9.70 -1.98 2.46
N ILE A 28 -10.43 -1.07 3.10
CA ILE A 28 -10.67 -1.09 4.55
C ILE A 28 -11.45 -2.34 4.97
N GLU A 29 -12.50 -2.74 4.24
CA GLU A 29 -13.22 -3.99 4.51
C GLU A 29 -12.27 -5.20 4.45
N ILE A 30 -11.41 -5.28 3.42
CA ILE A 30 -10.40 -6.34 3.28
C ILE A 30 -9.41 -6.31 4.46
N ALA A 31 -9.00 -5.13 4.92
CA ALA A 31 -8.13 -4.97 6.09
C ALA A 31 -8.77 -5.53 7.36
N LEU A 32 -10.07 -5.27 7.57
CA LEU A 32 -10.82 -5.80 8.70
C LEU A 32 -10.99 -7.33 8.62
N ASP A 33 -11.15 -7.89 7.41
CA ASP A 33 -11.15 -9.34 7.20
C ASP A 33 -9.78 -9.95 7.53
N SER A 34 -8.69 -9.29 7.14
CA SER A 34 -7.33 -9.69 7.52
C SER A 34 -7.15 -9.76 9.04
N GLU A 35 -7.62 -8.74 9.76
CA GLU A 35 -7.57 -8.69 11.22
C GLU A 35 -8.38 -9.83 11.86
N ARG A 36 -9.59 -10.09 11.36
CA ARG A 36 -10.40 -11.24 11.80
C ARG A 36 -9.71 -12.58 11.59
N ALA A 37 -8.85 -12.67 10.59
CA ALA A 37 -8.00 -13.84 10.31
C ALA A 37 -6.66 -13.81 11.07
N CYS A 38 -6.53 -13.01 12.13
CA CYS A 38 -5.33 -12.87 12.98
C CYS A 38 -4.07 -12.40 12.21
N ASN A 39 -4.26 -11.53 11.23
CA ASN A 39 -3.19 -10.88 10.49
C ASN A 39 -3.20 -9.34 10.69
N PRO A 40 -2.15 -8.63 10.29
CA PRO A 40 -2.16 -7.18 10.32
C PRO A 40 -3.35 -6.62 9.51
N PRO A 41 -4.09 -5.63 10.02
CA PRO A 41 -5.23 -5.04 9.33
C PRO A 41 -4.80 -4.15 8.16
N VAL A 42 -4.30 -4.78 7.11
CA VAL A 42 -3.94 -4.12 5.85
C VAL A 42 -4.65 -4.83 4.71
N GLY A 43 -5.34 -4.04 3.88
CA GLY A 43 -6.04 -4.50 2.69
C GLY A 43 -5.61 -3.70 1.47
N ALA A 44 -5.57 -4.37 0.33
CA ALA A 44 -5.25 -3.75 -0.95
C ALA A 44 -6.12 -4.31 -2.08
N LEU A 45 -6.27 -3.52 -3.13
CA LEU A 45 -6.91 -3.97 -4.37
C LEU A 45 -6.29 -3.30 -5.60
N ILE A 46 -6.40 -3.99 -6.73
CA ILE A 46 -5.97 -3.49 -8.03
C ILE A 46 -7.22 -3.20 -8.88
N VAL A 47 -7.24 -2.02 -9.45
CA VAL A 47 -8.34 -1.54 -10.31
C VAL A 47 -7.82 -1.24 -11.70
N VAL A 48 -8.59 -1.56 -12.73
CA VAL A 48 -8.38 -1.13 -14.12
C VAL A 48 -9.68 -0.54 -14.64
N GLY A 49 -9.64 0.72 -15.07
CA GLY A 49 -10.88 1.47 -15.34
C GLY A 49 -11.72 1.55 -14.07
N ASP A 50 -12.98 1.10 -14.15
CA ASP A 50 -13.91 1.09 -13.01
C ASP A 50 -14.08 -0.32 -12.40
N SER A 51 -13.17 -1.26 -12.71
CA SER A 51 -13.30 -2.65 -12.28
C SER A 51 -12.20 -3.05 -11.30
N VAL A 52 -12.58 -3.59 -10.14
CA VAL A 52 -11.67 -4.30 -9.24
C VAL A 52 -11.31 -5.62 -9.89
N ILE A 53 -10.02 -5.83 -10.18
CA ILE A 53 -9.51 -7.03 -10.86
C ILE A 53 -8.79 -7.98 -9.93
N ALA A 54 -8.34 -7.50 -8.78
CA ALA A 54 -7.69 -8.31 -7.75
C ALA A 54 -7.82 -7.66 -6.39
N GLU A 55 -7.91 -8.47 -5.34
CA GLU A 55 -7.93 -8.05 -3.95
C GLU A 55 -6.89 -8.82 -3.16
N GLY A 56 -6.29 -8.20 -2.14
CA GLY A 56 -5.29 -8.80 -1.28
C GLY A 56 -5.46 -8.36 0.16
N ALA A 57 -5.44 -9.32 1.07
CA ALA A 57 -5.38 -9.12 2.52
C ALA A 57 -3.98 -9.47 3.02
N SER A 58 -3.46 -8.73 3.98
CA SER A 58 -2.25 -9.14 4.67
C SER A 58 -2.40 -10.55 5.24
N SER A 59 -1.40 -11.39 5.06
CA SER A 59 -1.40 -12.79 5.48
C SER A 59 -0.03 -13.17 6.07
N ILE A 60 0.59 -12.23 6.79
CA ILE A 60 1.95 -12.34 7.32
C ILE A 60 2.06 -13.37 8.44
N ILE A 61 1.04 -13.47 9.30
CA ILE A 61 1.09 -14.25 10.54
C ILE A 61 0.40 -15.59 10.37
N ALA A 62 -0.84 -15.58 9.89
CA ALA A 62 -1.66 -16.76 9.77
C ALA A 62 -1.96 -17.09 8.29
N PRO A 63 -2.08 -18.39 7.93
CA PRO A 63 -1.94 -19.57 8.79
C PRO A 63 -0.48 -19.95 9.09
N ARG A 64 0.49 -19.30 8.47
CA ARG A 64 1.93 -19.50 8.65
C ARG A 64 2.64 -18.17 8.50
N TYR A 65 3.61 -17.91 9.39
CA TYR A 65 4.44 -16.72 9.31
C TYR A 65 5.21 -16.65 7.99
N ASP A 66 4.96 -15.58 7.24
CA ASP A 66 5.63 -15.25 5.97
C ASP A 66 5.63 -13.71 5.81
N PRO A 67 6.75 -13.04 6.10
CA PRO A 67 6.83 -11.58 6.05
C PRO A 67 6.67 -11.00 4.64
N GLY A 68 6.71 -11.82 3.60
CA GLY A 68 6.50 -11.39 2.22
C GLY A 68 5.03 -11.23 1.82
N ARG A 69 4.08 -11.71 2.66
CA ARG A 69 2.65 -11.74 2.31
C ARG A 69 1.90 -10.47 2.73
N HIS A 70 2.39 -9.33 2.26
CA HIS A 70 1.70 -8.05 2.38
C HIS A 70 0.47 -7.97 1.47
N ALA A 71 -0.49 -7.14 1.81
CA ALA A 71 -1.76 -7.01 1.09
C ALA A 71 -1.56 -6.67 -0.40
N GLU A 72 -0.65 -5.76 -0.72
CA GLU A 72 -0.33 -5.36 -2.10
C GLU A 72 0.28 -6.53 -2.89
N ILE A 73 1.15 -7.32 -2.25
CA ILE A 73 1.75 -8.51 -2.87
C ILE A 73 0.68 -9.57 -3.13
N GLU A 74 -0.22 -9.79 -2.16
CA GLU A 74 -1.33 -10.72 -2.32
C GLU A 74 -2.30 -10.26 -3.41
N ALA A 75 -2.53 -8.96 -3.57
CA ALA A 75 -3.34 -8.42 -4.67
C ALA A 75 -2.64 -8.62 -6.03
N LEU A 76 -1.35 -8.26 -6.16
CA LEU A 76 -0.59 -8.42 -7.40
C LEU A 76 -0.57 -9.88 -7.88
N ARG A 77 -0.42 -10.85 -6.97
CA ARG A 77 -0.41 -12.29 -7.29
C ARG A 77 -1.73 -12.78 -7.89
N ARG A 78 -2.82 -12.08 -7.65
CA ARG A 78 -4.18 -12.42 -8.13
C ARG A 78 -4.58 -11.69 -9.41
N VAL A 79 -3.75 -10.79 -9.90
CA VAL A 79 -4.00 -10.12 -11.18
C VAL A 79 -4.04 -11.15 -12.30
N PRO A 80 -5.12 -11.21 -13.09
CA PRO A 80 -5.20 -12.13 -14.23
C PRO A 80 -4.08 -11.88 -15.25
N ALA A 81 -3.40 -12.94 -15.68
CA ALA A 81 -2.23 -12.85 -16.54
C ALA A 81 -2.47 -12.02 -17.83
N GLY A 82 -3.66 -12.11 -18.40
CA GLY A 82 -4.04 -11.35 -19.61
C GLY A 82 -4.16 -9.84 -19.42
N LEU A 83 -4.14 -9.34 -18.18
CA LEU A 83 -4.24 -7.91 -17.89
C LEU A 83 -2.88 -7.20 -17.72
N TRP A 84 -1.78 -7.95 -17.65
CA TRP A 84 -0.44 -7.35 -17.52
C TRP A 84 -0.06 -6.38 -18.65
N PRO A 85 -0.48 -6.56 -19.92
CA PRO A 85 -0.25 -5.54 -20.94
C PRO A 85 -0.86 -4.17 -20.66
N ARG A 86 -1.84 -4.11 -19.72
CA ARG A 86 -2.50 -2.89 -19.28
C ARG A 86 -1.99 -2.39 -17.92
N CYS A 87 -0.84 -2.84 -17.46
CA CYS A 87 -0.31 -2.54 -16.12
C CYS A 87 -0.26 -1.03 -15.82
N ARG A 88 0.04 -0.19 -16.81
CA ARG A 88 0.06 1.27 -16.65
C ARG A 88 -1.30 1.89 -16.38
N GLU A 89 -2.38 1.20 -16.71
CA GLU A 89 -3.74 1.62 -16.39
C GLU A 89 -4.18 1.15 -14.99
N MET A 90 -3.37 0.30 -14.34
CA MET A 90 -3.68 -0.23 -13.01
C MET A 90 -3.49 0.84 -11.94
N THR A 91 -4.46 0.93 -11.04
CA THR A 91 -4.35 1.65 -9.78
C THR A 91 -4.34 0.65 -8.62
N CYS A 92 -3.34 0.73 -7.76
CA CYS A 92 -3.32 0.02 -6.48
C CYS A 92 -3.90 0.92 -5.40
N TYR A 93 -4.94 0.47 -4.73
CA TYR A 93 -5.44 1.07 -3.50
C TYR A 93 -4.98 0.22 -2.32
N THR A 94 -4.46 0.84 -1.27
CA THR A 94 -3.99 0.16 -0.06
C THR A 94 -4.28 1.00 1.17
N THR A 95 -4.70 0.37 2.26
CA THR A 95 -5.08 1.08 3.49
C THR A 95 -3.89 1.71 4.22
N LEU A 96 -2.67 1.24 3.94
CA LEU A 96 -1.42 1.76 4.50
C LEU A 96 -0.47 2.12 3.36
N GLU A 97 0.30 3.18 3.55
CA GLU A 97 1.36 3.55 2.64
C GLU A 97 2.28 2.35 2.34
N PRO A 98 2.54 2.02 1.06
CA PRO A 98 3.38 0.88 0.72
C PRO A 98 4.79 0.99 1.29
N CYS A 99 5.26 -0.09 1.91
CA CYS A 99 6.66 -0.22 2.30
C CYS A 99 7.58 -0.40 1.07
N LEU A 100 8.89 -0.41 1.27
CA LEU A 100 9.88 -0.57 0.20
C LEU A 100 9.65 -1.81 -0.67
N MET A 101 9.32 -2.95 -0.05
CA MET A 101 9.07 -4.20 -0.78
C MET A 101 7.85 -4.08 -1.69
N CYS A 102 6.74 -3.58 -1.15
CA CYS A 102 5.49 -3.43 -1.88
C CYS A 102 5.61 -2.39 -2.99
N PHE A 103 6.22 -1.24 -2.69
CA PHE A 103 6.49 -0.21 -3.70
C PHE A 103 7.38 -0.74 -4.83
N GLY A 104 8.49 -1.42 -4.50
CA GLY A 104 9.36 -2.05 -5.49
C GLY A 104 8.62 -3.06 -6.36
N SER A 105 7.73 -3.86 -5.77
CA SER A 105 6.90 -4.81 -6.52
C SER A 105 5.92 -4.11 -7.45
N LEU A 106 5.18 -3.10 -6.96
CA LEU A 106 4.24 -2.31 -7.76
C LEU A 106 4.95 -1.62 -8.93
N LEU A 107 6.14 -1.06 -8.68
CA LEU A 107 6.97 -0.42 -9.67
C LEU A 107 7.45 -1.40 -10.75
N LEU A 108 7.96 -2.58 -10.36
CA LEU A 108 8.40 -3.63 -11.27
C LEU A 108 7.28 -4.19 -12.13
N HIS A 109 6.07 -4.31 -11.57
CA HIS A 109 4.89 -4.75 -12.32
C HIS A 109 4.30 -3.67 -13.22
N GLY A 110 4.82 -2.44 -13.15
CA GLY A 110 4.41 -1.34 -14.02
C GLY A 110 3.08 -0.70 -13.64
N VAL A 111 2.61 -0.86 -12.40
CA VAL A 111 1.41 -0.19 -11.91
C VAL A 111 1.53 1.31 -12.10
N GLY A 112 0.51 1.95 -12.65
CA GLY A 112 0.58 3.36 -13.04
C GLY A 112 0.21 4.34 -11.93
N ARG A 113 -0.58 3.92 -10.93
CA ARG A 113 -1.06 4.77 -9.84
C ARG A 113 -1.14 4.00 -8.53
N ILE A 114 -0.76 4.64 -7.44
CA ILE A 114 -0.85 4.11 -6.07
C ILE A 114 -1.64 5.11 -5.24
N VAL A 115 -2.70 4.63 -4.58
CA VAL A 115 -3.55 5.41 -3.67
C VAL A 115 -3.50 4.75 -2.30
N PHE A 116 -3.15 5.50 -1.25
CA PHE A 116 -3.01 4.95 0.10
C PHE A 116 -3.81 5.73 1.13
N GLY A 117 -4.21 5.02 2.21
CA GLY A 117 -5.06 5.55 3.26
C GLY A 117 -4.28 6.23 4.38
N ALA A 118 -3.45 5.48 5.10
CA ALA A 118 -2.61 5.98 6.19
C ALA A 118 -1.17 6.18 5.75
N VAL A 119 -0.48 7.19 6.31
CA VAL A 119 0.96 7.40 6.09
C VAL A 119 1.76 6.49 7.04
N ASP A 120 2.69 5.71 6.50
CA ASP A 120 3.70 4.99 7.31
C ASP A 120 4.97 5.83 7.43
N ARG A 121 5.10 6.53 8.56
CA ARG A 121 6.22 7.44 8.82
C ARG A 121 7.54 6.72 9.07
N GLU A 122 7.52 5.42 9.34
CA GLU A 122 8.69 4.64 9.70
C GLU A 122 9.19 3.75 8.56
N GLY A 123 8.27 3.16 7.80
CA GLY A 123 8.58 2.20 6.75
C GLY A 123 8.04 2.53 5.37
N GLY A 124 7.32 3.66 5.23
CA GLY A 124 6.72 4.08 3.97
C GLY A 124 7.73 4.47 2.90
N ALA A 125 7.39 4.14 1.66
CA ALA A 125 8.30 4.34 0.53
C ALA A 125 8.37 5.78 0.01
N HIS A 126 7.57 6.72 0.53
CA HIS A 126 7.65 8.14 0.13
C HIS A 126 9.06 8.72 0.26
N SER A 127 9.83 8.27 1.26
CA SER A 127 11.18 8.76 1.53
C SER A 127 12.20 8.46 0.43
N ILE A 128 11.91 7.49 -0.45
CA ILE A 128 12.84 7.07 -1.51
C ILE A 128 12.39 7.46 -2.92
N LEU A 129 11.22 8.06 -3.08
CA LEU A 129 10.66 8.40 -4.40
C LEU A 129 11.59 9.30 -5.24
N ASP A 130 12.38 10.16 -4.58
CA ASP A 130 13.34 11.06 -5.23
C ASP A 130 14.74 10.46 -5.40
N HIS A 131 14.95 9.22 -4.89
CA HIS A 131 16.27 8.56 -4.84
C HIS A 131 16.27 7.20 -5.54
N LEU A 132 15.34 6.97 -6.47
CA LEU A 132 15.26 5.71 -7.20
C LEU A 132 16.45 5.54 -8.14
N PRO A 133 17.00 4.30 -8.25
CA PRO A 133 17.96 3.97 -9.30
C PRO A 133 17.42 4.33 -10.69
N SER A 134 18.31 4.71 -11.60
CA SER A 134 17.95 5.22 -12.94
C SER A 134 17.07 4.25 -13.74
N TYR A 135 17.27 2.95 -13.58
CA TYR A 135 16.43 1.92 -14.20
C TYR A 135 14.95 2.10 -13.86
N TYR A 136 14.64 2.32 -12.57
CA TYR A 136 13.25 2.49 -12.11
C TYR A 136 12.71 3.88 -12.42
N ALA A 137 13.52 4.90 -12.27
CA ALA A 137 13.14 6.28 -12.57
C ALA A 137 12.79 6.47 -14.07
N GLY A 138 13.52 5.79 -14.97
CA GLY A 138 13.30 5.85 -16.42
C GLY A 138 12.08 5.06 -16.90
N GLY A 139 11.63 4.06 -16.15
CA GLY A 139 10.46 3.24 -16.46
C GLY A 139 9.11 3.91 -16.19
N GLY A 140 9.10 5.09 -15.58
CA GLY A 140 7.90 5.82 -15.14
C GLY A 140 7.46 5.41 -13.74
N VAL A 141 7.69 6.32 -12.78
CA VAL A 141 7.25 6.16 -11.40
C VAL A 141 5.73 6.25 -11.34
N PRO A 142 5.04 5.38 -10.58
CA PRO A 142 3.60 5.49 -10.36
C PRO A 142 3.20 6.87 -9.84
N GLU A 143 2.01 7.34 -10.20
CA GLU A 143 1.40 8.45 -9.51
C GLU A 143 1.19 8.07 -8.04
N TRP A 144 1.62 8.92 -7.11
CA TRP A 144 1.58 8.66 -5.67
C TRP A 144 0.55 9.57 -5.03
N VAL A 145 -0.55 8.99 -4.53
CA VAL A 145 -1.72 9.73 -4.06
C VAL A 145 -2.07 9.30 -2.64
N GLY A 146 -2.15 10.24 -1.74
CA GLY A 146 -2.57 9.99 -0.37
C GLY A 146 -1.98 11.02 0.61
N PRO A 147 -2.37 10.93 1.87
CA PRO A 147 -3.34 9.98 2.40
C PRO A 147 -4.80 10.35 2.05
N ILE A 148 -5.66 9.33 1.87
CA ILE A 148 -7.11 9.52 1.75
C ILE A 148 -7.85 8.72 2.81
N LEU A 149 -9.01 9.20 3.27
CA LEU A 149 -9.77 8.60 4.37
C LEU A 149 -8.90 8.28 5.60
N SER A 150 -7.99 9.19 5.96
CA SER A 150 -7.06 9.00 7.09
C SER A 150 -7.79 8.71 8.39
N ASP A 151 -8.94 9.35 8.64
CA ASP A 151 -9.73 9.11 9.85
C ASP A 151 -10.20 7.65 9.98
N GLU A 152 -10.36 6.95 8.82
CA GLU A 152 -10.72 5.53 8.77
C GLU A 152 -9.48 4.62 8.75
N CYS A 153 -8.36 5.05 8.14
CA CYS A 153 -7.16 4.24 7.92
C CYS A 153 -6.12 4.35 9.03
N ASP A 154 -5.92 5.52 9.66
CA ASP A 154 -4.95 5.70 10.74
C ASP A 154 -5.22 4.77 11.94
N PRO A 155 -6.48 4.50 12.37
CA PRO A 155 -6.74 3.52 13.41
C PRO A 155 -6.32 2.09 13.03
N LEU A 156 -6.37 1.71 11.74
CA LEU A 156 -5.86 0.43 11.26
C LEU A 156 -4.34 0.36 11.41
N TYR A 157 -3.64 1.42 11.03
CA TYR A 157 -2.19 1.50 11.15
C TYR A 157 -1.72 1.41 12.62
N GLU A 158 -2.40 2.09 13.56
CA GLU A 158 -2.08 1.96 14.99
C GLU A 158 -2.22 0.50 15.47
N ARG A 159 -3.21 -0.24 14.97
CA ARG A 159 -3.37 -1.67 15.30
C ARG A 159 -2.28 -2.54 14.67
N VAL A 160 -1.81 -2.19 13.46
CA VAL A 160 -0.65 -2.85 12.84
C VAL A 160 0.58 -2.70 13.75
N LYS A 161 0.89 -1.49 14.21
CA LYS A 161 2.02 -1.25 15.12
C LYS A 161 1.89 -2.04 16.40
N ALA A 162 0.74 -1.93 17.08
CA ALA A 162 0.49 -2.65 18.33
C ALA A 162 0.59 -4.18 18.18
N LEU A 163 0.28 -4.72 17.00
CA LEU A 163 0.42 -6.14 16.71
C LEU A 163 1.90 -6.54 16.62
N PHE A 164 2.70 -5.79 15.86
CA PHE A 164 4.12 -6.07 15.70
C PHE A 164 4.93 -5.87 16.98
N ASP A 165 4.55 -4.92 17.84
CA ASP A 165 5.18 -4.73 19.15
C ASP A 165 5.02 -5.93 20.09
N ARG A 166 4.02 -6.78 19.85
CA ARG A 166 3.74 -8.00 20.65
C ARG A 166 4.39 -9.28 20.10
N LEU A 167 4.90 -9.23 18.87
CA LEU A 167 5.52 -10.40 18.27
C LEU A 167 6.94 -10.61 18.82
N PRO A 168 7.32 -11.87 19.18
CA PRO A 168 8.66 -12.17 19.72
C PRO A 168 9.81 -11.83 18.77
N CYS A 169 9.52 -11.75 17.49
CA CYS A 169 10.43 -11.32 16.43
C CYS A 169 10.14 -9.88 16.00
N GLY A 170 9.57 -9.08 16.93
CA GLY A 170 9.27 -7.68 16.71
C GLY A 170 10.38 -7.00 15.97
N ARG A 171 10.06 -6.33 14.89
CA ARG A 171 10.92 -5.76 13.84
C ARG A 171 12.37 -6.21 13.98
N ALA A 172 12.86 -7.08 13.08
CA ALA A 172 14.27 -7.48 13.04
C ALA A 172 15.24 -6.27 12.87
N TYR A 173 14.73 -5.08 13.13
CA TYR A 173 15.40 -3.77 13.12
C TYR A 173 14.78 -2.88 14.20
N SER A 174 15.17 -3.11 15.45
CA SER A 174 15.29 -2.03 16.42
C SER A 174 16.74 -1.57 16.33
N PRO A 175 17.07 -0.40 15.79
CA PRO A 175 18.39 0.17 16.04
C PRO A 175 18.45 0.47 17.53
N GLU A 176 19.39 -0.18 18.24
CA GLU A 176 19.83 0.27 19.56
C GLU A 176 20.36 1.70 19.49
#